data_dfea573a0cc27a4937795df84dfe1eab
#
_entry.id   dfea573a0cc27a4937795df84dfe1eab
#
_cell.length_a   1.000
_cell.length_b   1.000
_cell.length_c   1.000
_cell.angle_alpha   90.00
_cell.angle_beta   90.00
_cell.angle_gamma   90.00
#
_symmetry.space_group_name_H-M   'P 1'
#
loop_
_entity.id
_entity.type
_entity.pdbx_description
1 polymer ?
#
loop_
_entity_poly.entity_id
_entity_poly.type
_entity_poly.pdbx_seq_one_letter_code
_entity_poly.pdbx_strand_id
1 'polypeptide(L)'
;MTDSADPTLDPLYEEAIRDTIAEFEATGSPVITDGEQRKYHNFGTYCVDGLPNLASDGFKLPFVSHTRRWPRLTNGPFRYHRYADSFLDFARRFTQRPLKQAVISPSALGLMYPVAGIPGYSRAEFLDDLLREHEKEVRNCLTKGAHVVQIDFTEGRLAIKIDPSGELLNSFIELNNLALARFTPEELQRIGVHTCPGADRDSTHSADVDYAELLPSLFELDAGNFYVALAGEKDRTRVLKIIRQHLKPEQRVFIGVVAPIDPRIETPEEIRDRILEAARYIPLEQLGTTDDCGFSPFSDDTSTSRETAFAKIRARVEGTALAAEEIGDG
;
A
#
# COMPACT_ATOMS: atom_id res chain seq x y z
N MET A 1 6.14 -17.41 18.16
CA MET A 1 5.84 -17.15 16.75
C MET A 1 5.36 -18.46 16.17
N THR A 2 4.07 -18.55 15.87
CA THR A 2 3.53 -19.73 15.21
C THR A 2 3.97 -19.68 13.75
N ASP A 3 4.45 -20.81 13.27
CA ASP A 3 5.03 -20.97 11.95
C ASP A 3 3.98 -20.68 10.87
N SER A 4 4.26 -19.72 9.96
CA SER A 4 3.42 -19.44 8.79
C SER A 4 3.35 -20.62 7.79
N ALA A 5 4.01 -21.69 8.09
CA ALA A 5 4.09 -22.94 7.33
C ALA A 5 3.27 -24.09 7.94
N ASP A 6 2.31 -23.81 8.84
CA ASP A 6 1.42 -24.87 9.31
C ASP A 6 0.47 -25.31 8.18
N PRO A 7 0.69 -26.47 7.58
CA PRO A 7 -0.13 -26.95 6.45
C PRO A 7 -1.59 -27.22 6.85
N THR A 8 -1.90 -27.29 8.14
CA THR A 8 -3.28 -27.46 8.62
C THR A 8 -4.12 -26.21 8.41
N LEU A 9 -3.48 -25.03 8.25
CA LEU A 9 -4.14 -23.76 7.99
C LEU A 9 -4.41 -23.51 6.49
N ASP A 10 -3.76 -24.24 5.59
CA ASP A 10 -3.92 -24.04 4.14
C ASP A 10 -5.37 -24.07 3.65
N PRO A 11 -6.24 -25.01 4.08
CA PRO A 11 -7.64 -25.00 3.69
C PRO A 11 -8.40 -23.76 4.15
N LEU A 12 -8.07 -23.23 5.34
CA LEU A 12 -8.71 -22.01 5.88
C LEU A 12 -8.27 -20.76 5.10
N TYR A 13 -6.99 -20.68 4.74
CA TYR A 13 -6.52 -19.60 3.86
C TYR A 13 -7.15 -19.65 2.49
N GLU A 14 -7.32 -20.84 1.92
CA GLU A 14 -7.97 -21.03 0.63
C GLU A 14 -9.44 -20.60 0.67
N GLU A 15 -10.15 -20.96 1.73
CA GLU A 15 -11.52 -20.52 1.98
C GLU A 15 -11.59 -19.01 2.13
N ALA A 16 -10.73 -18.40 2.95
CA ALA A 16 -10.69 -16.96 3.16
C ALA A 16 -10.43 -16.17 1.87
N ILE A 17 -9.51 -16.65 1.01
CA ILE A 17 -9.23 -16.03 -0.30
C ILE A 17 -10.45 -16.14 -1.21
N ARG A 18 -11.03 -17.33 -1.35
CA ARG A 18 -12.22 -17.56 -2.18
C ARG A 18 -13.36 -16.63 -1.79
N ASP A 19 -13.67 -16.59 -0.50
CA ASP A 19 -14.79 -15.78 0.01
C ASP A 19 -14.51 -14.28 -0.10
N THR A 20 -13.25 -13.85 0.09
CA THR A 20 -12.84 -12.46 -0.10
C THR A 20 -12.93 -12.04 -1.57
N ILE A 21 -12.50 -12.89 -2.50
CA ILE A 21 -12.62 -12.62 -3.93
C ILE A 21 -14.10 -12.54 -4.36
N ALA A 22 -14.94 -13.44 -3.86
CA ALA A 22 -16.37 -13.42 -4.15
C ALA A 22 -17.03 -12.10 -3.68
N GLU A 23 -16.68 -11.63 -2.49
CA GLU A 23 -17.16 -10.33 -1.99
C GLU A 23 -16.65 -9.16 -2.85
N PHE A 24 -15.37 -9.14 -3.23
CA PHE A 24 -14.85 -8.12 -4.14
C PHE A 24 -15.57 -8.13 -5.49
N GLU A 25 -15.80 -9.29 -6.09
CA GLU A 25 -16.54 -9.40 -7.35
C GLU A 25 -17.99 -8.91 -7.22
N ALA A 26 -18.62 -9.18 -6.07
CA ALA A 26 -19.97 -8.71 -5.77
C ALA A 26 -20.08 -7.19 -5.60
N THR A 27 -18.97 -6.49 -5.31
CA THR A 27 -18.94 -5.01 -5.32
C THR A 27 -18.97 -4.42 -6.71
N GLY A 28 -18.65 -5.17 -7.75
CA GLY A 28 -18.48 -4.67 -9.12
C GLY A 28 -17.13 -4.00 -9.38
N SER A 29 -16.18 -4.01 -8.43
CA SER A 29 -14.86 -3.40 -8.61
C SER A 29 -14.14 -3.95 -9.85
N PRO A 30 -13.61 -3.10 -10.76
CA PRO A 30 -12.96 -3.55 -11.99
C PRO A 30 -11.59 -4.20 -11.76
N VAL A 31 -10.91 -3.84 -10.68
CA VAL A 31 -9.65 -4.41 -10.22
C VAL A 31 -9.81 -4.81 -8.76
N ILE A 32 -9.41 -6.03 -8.43
CA ILE A 32 -9.57 -6.59 -7.09
C ILE A 32 -8.25 -7.10 -6.52
N THR A 33 -8.24 -7.52 -5.25
CA THR A 33 -7.12 -8.16 -4.57
C THR A 33 -7.58 -9.49 -3.96
N ASP A 34 -6.65 -10.28 -3.44
CA ASP A 34 -6.94 -11.46 -2.61
C ASP A 34 -7.27 -11.11 -1.15
N GLY A 35 -7.30 -9.83 -0.82
CA GLY A 35 -7.48 -9.33 0.55
C GLY A 35 -6.28 -9.60 1.45
N GLU A 36 -5.13 -9.97 0.87
CA GLU A 36 -3.87 -10.26 1.58
C GLU A 36 -3.98 -11.36 2.65
N GLN A 37 -4.95 -12.28 2.48
CA GLN A 37 -5.31 -13.32 3.46
C GLN A 37 -4.13 -14.24 3.84
N ARG A 38 -3.11 -14.36 2.97
CA ARG A 38 -1.89 -15.15 3.23
C ARG A 38 -0.70 -14.33 3.74
N LYS A 39 -0.85 -13.02 3.93
CA LYS A 39 0.15 -12.18 4.60
C LYS A 39 -0.05 -12.26 6.11
N TYR A 40 0.21 -13.40 6.63
CA TYR A 40 -0.12 -13.97 7.93
C TYR A 40 -0.19 -13.00 9.13
N HIS A 41 0.89 -12.26 9.43
CA HIS A 41 0.89 -11.34 10.58
C HIS A 41 0.50 -9.92 10.20
N ASN A 42 0.94 -9.50 9.02
CA ASN A 42 0.72 -8.15 8.53
C ASN A 42 1.17 -8.04 7.06
N PHE A 43 0.79 -6.94 6.43
CA PHE A 43 1.11 -6.65 5.03
C PHE A 43 2.61 -6.43 4.76
N GLY A 44 3.44 -6.09 5.76
CA GLY A 44 4.79 -5.57 5.57
C GLY A 44 5.93 -6.56 5.80
N THR A 45 5.74 -7.62 6.63
CA THR A 45 6.83 -8.55 6.97
C THR A 45 6.72 -9.91 6.28
N TYR A 46 5.69 -10.15 5.48
CA TYR A 46 5.43 -11.44 4.82
C TYR A 46 6.65 -12.01 4.08
N CYS A 47 7.47 -11.12 3.50
CA CYS A 47 8.63 -11.53 2.70
C CYS A 47 9.81 -12.02 3.53
N VAL A 48 9.84 -11.70 4.82
CA VAL A 48 10.94 -12.03 5.75
C VAL A 48 10.50 -12.91 6.91
N ASP A 49 9.21 -13.19 7.06
CA ASP A 49 8.70 -14.05 8.12
C ASP A 49 9.36 -15.45 8.05
N GLY A 50 9.83 -15.93 9.20
CA GLY A 50 10.53 -17.22 9.28
C GLY A 50 12.02 -17.20 8.96
N LEU A 51 12.61 -16.06 8.60
CA LEU A 51 14.05 -15.96 8.40
C LEU A 51 14.82 -16.17 9.73
N PRO A 52 15.87 -17.02 9.74
CA PRO A 52 16.62 -17.33 10.96
C PRO A 52 17.53 -16.19 11.41
N ASN A 53 17.82 -15.21 10.55
CA ASN A 53 18.71 -14.09 10.82
C ASN A 53 17.96 -12.81 11.20
N LEU A 54 16.77 -12.95 11.82
CA LEU A 54 15.98 -11.84 12.35
C LEU A 54 15.86 -11.89 13.87
N ALA A 55 15.85 -10.71 14.47
CA ALA A 55 15.53 -10.50 15.88
C ALA A 55 14.29 -9.61 16.00
N SER A 56 13.51 -9.80 17.07
CA SER A 56 12.25 -9.08 17.31
C SER A 56 12.42 -7.69 17.94
N ASP A 57 13.64 -7.26 18.24
CA ASP A 57 13.97 -6.03 18.96
C ASP A 57 14.25 -4.81 18.06
N GLY A 58 13.79 -4.86 16.82
CA GLY A 58 14.07 -3.87 15.79
C GLY A 58 13.37 -2.52 15.97
N PHE A 59 13.22 -1.80 14.87
CA PHE A 59 12.69 -0.44 14.83
C PHE A 59 11.28 -0.35 15.45
N LYS A 60 11.06 0.67 16.27
CA LYS A 60 9.76 0.92 16.89
C LYS A 60 8.88 1.75 15.98
N LEU A 61 7.72 1.22 15.65
CA LEU A 61 6.66 1.90 14.92
C LEU A 61 5.60 2.41 15.90
N PRO A 62 5.52 3.72 16.15
CA PRO A 62 4.51 4.28 17.04
C PRO A 62 3.16 4.37 16.31
N PHE A 63 2.14 3.77 16.89
CA PHE A 63 0.73 3.96 16.55
C PHE A 63 0.05 4.83 17.62
N VAL A 64 -1.18 5.29 17.38
CA VAL A 64 -1.89 6.15 18.32
C VAL A 64 -2.10 5.47 19.67
N SER A 65 -2.47 4.19 19.68
CA SER A 65 -2.85 3.43 20.89
C SER A 65 -1.74 2.49 21.41
N HIS A 66 -0.74 2.16 20.58
CA HIS A 66 0.28 1.16 20.92
C HIS A 66 1.56 1.37 20.12
N THR A 67 2.55 0.49 20.32
CA THR A 67 3.80 0.48 19.56
C THR A 67 4.04 -0.92 19.02
N ARG A 68 4.28 -1.03 17.72
CA ARG A 68 4.74 -2.26 17.06
C ARG A 68 6.26 -2.23 16.87
N ARG A 69 6.86 -3.38 16.65
CA ARG A 69 8.29 -3.48 16.34
C ARG A 69 8.47 -4.08 14.96
N TRP A 70 9.27 -3.42 14.14
CA TRP A 70 9.78 -3.96 12.90
C TRP A 70 10.93 -4.92 13.21
N PRO A 71 11.08 -6.06 12.54
CA PRO A 71 12.17 -6.98 12.80
C PRO A 71 13.54 -6.33 12.49
N ARG A 72 14.59 -6.80 13.17
CA ARG A 72 15.96 -6.36 12.96
C ARG A 72 16.80 -7.48 12.36
N LEU A 73 17.55 -7.17 11.30
CA LEU A 73 18.51 -8.11 10.72
C LEU A 73 19.70 -8.31 11.67
N THR A 74 20.14 -9.53 11.87
CA THR A 74 21.26 -9.90 12.77
C THR A 74 22.54 -10.23 12.02
N ASN A 75 22.44 -10.76 10.80
CA ASN A 75 23.56 -11.08 9.91
C ASN A 75 23.08 -11.14 8.45
N GLY A 76 24.02 -11.03 7.51
CA GLY A 76 23.76 -11.20 6.08
C GLY A 76 23.88 -12.65 5.61
N PRO A 77 23.57 -12.90 4.33
CA PRO A 77 23.01 -11.97 3.38
C PRO A 77 21.49 -11.75 3.62
N PHE A 78 20.96 -10.62 3.16
CA PHE A 78 19.52 -10.38 3.16
C PHE A 78 18.88 -11.07 1.96
N ARG A 79 17.83 -11.86 2.22
CA ARG A 79 17.04 -12.54 1.19
C ARG A 79 15.58 -12.57 1.59
N TYR A 80 14.68 -12.58 0.61
CA TYR A 80 13.28 -12.87 0.88
C TYR A 80 13.09 -14.36 1.11
N HIS A 81 12.28 -14.68 2.11
CA HIS A 81 11.81 -16.04 2.35
C HIS A 81 10.64 -16.40 1.42
N ARG A 82 9.78 -15.40 1.15
CA ARG A 82 8.59 -15.54 0.32
C ARG A 82 8.43 -14.30 -0.57
N TYR A 83 7.94 -14.50 -1.79
CA TYR A 83 7.63 -13.43 -2.72
C TYR A 83 6.13 -13.32 -2.93
N ALA A 84 5.62 -12.10 -3.10
CA ALA A 84 4.19 -11.80 -3.22
C ALA A 84 3.55 -12.41 -4.48
N ASP A 85 4.34 -12.72 -5.51
CA ASP A 85 3.84 -13.38 -6.71
C ASP A 85 3.21 -14.76 -6.43
N SER A 86 3.61 -15.44 -5.34
CA SER A 86 2.99 -16.68 -4.90
C SER A 86 1.52 -16.50 -4.50
N PHE A 87 1.11 -15.34 -4.04
CA PHE A 87 -0.28 -15.06 -3.66
C PHE A 87 -1.18 -14.93 -4.89
N LEU A 88 -0.66 -14.45 -6.02
CA LEU A 88 -1.40 -14.40 -7.29
C LEU A 88 -1.80 -15.80 -7.78
N ASP A 89 -0.96 -16.81 -7.57
CA ASP A 89 -1.27 -18.19 -7.96
C ASP A 89 -2.51 -18.72 -7.23
N PHE A 90 -2.68 -18.35 -5.95
CA PHE A 90 -3.87 -18.72 -5.18
C PHE A 90 -5.09 -17.92 -5.64
N ALA A 91 -4.96 -16.61 -5.78
CA ALA A 91 -6.08 -15.73 -6.19
C ALA A 91 -6.63 -16.10 -7.57
N ARG A 92 -5.75 -16.40 -8.55
CA ARG A 92 -6.14 -16.79 -9.92
C ARG A 92 -6.99 -18.05 -10.00
N ARG A 93 -7.01 -18.86 -8.96
CA ARG A 93 -7.89 -20.06 -8.91
C ARG A 93 -9.37 -19.70 -8.77
N PHE A 94 -9.67 -18.48 -8.29
CA PHE A 94 -11.03 -18.05 -7.93
C PHE A 94 -11.55 -16.90 -8.76
N THR A 95 -10.71 -16.23 -9.58
CA THR A 95 -11.14 -15.10 -10.39
C THR A 95 -10.41 -14.99 -11.72
N GLN A 96 -11.09 -14.40 -12.70
CA GLN A 96 -10.51 -13.93 -13.97
C GLN A 96 -10.39 -12.39 -14.02
N ARG A 97 -10.83 -11.69 -12.97
CA ARG A 97 -10.73 -10.24 -12.92
C ARG A 97 -9.27 -9.78 -12.83
N PRO A 98 -8.96 -8.55 -13.28
CA PRO A 98 -7.66 -7.94 -13.05
C PRO A 98 -7.32 -7.92 -11.56
N LEU A 99 -6.13 -8.42 -11.21
CA LEU A 99 -5.63 -8.48 -9.83
C LEU A 99 -4.56 -7.42 -9.60
N LYS A 100 -4.72 -6.65 -8.54
CA LYS A 100 -3.68 -5.79 -7.97
C LYS A 100 -2.94 -6.56 -6.87
N GLN A 101 -1.60 -6.56 -6.90
CA GLN A 101 -0.77 -7.18 -5.89
C GLN A 101 0.00 -6.12 -5.12
N ALA A 102 -0.16 -6.07 -3.80
CA ALA A 102 0.64 -5.19 -2.97
C ALA A 102 1.95 -5.86 -2.54
N VAL A 103 3.02 -5.06 -2.47
CA VAL A 103 4.35 -5.41 -1.98
C VAL A 103 4.84 -4.31 -1.04
N ILE A 104 5.71 -4.66 -0.10
CA ILE A 104 6.27 -3.67 0.83
C ILE A 104 7.36 -2.82 0.16
N SER A 105 7.48 -1.55 0.56
CA SER A 105 8.51 -0.64 0.04
C SER A 105 9.93 -1.05 0.45
N PRO A 106 10.94 -0.80 -0.40
CA PRO A 106 12.34 -0.93 -0.01
C PRO A 106 12.71 -0.08 1.20
N SER A 107 12.16 1.12 1.34
CA SER A 107 12.45 2.01 2.46
C SER A 107 11.95 1.45 3.80
N ALA A 108 10.78 0.81 3.85
CA ALA A 108 10.31 0.13 5.06
C ALA A 108 11.23 -1.04 5.45
N LEU A 109 11.62 -1.88 4.49
CA LEU A 109 12.56 -2.98 4.76
C LEU A 109 13.97 -2.47 5.08
N GLY A 110 14.35 -1.30 4.56
CA GLY A 110 15.60 -0.61 4.88
C GLY A 110 15.79 -0.33 6.38
N LEU A 111 14.69 -0.19 7.13
CA LEU A 111 14.67 -0.01 8.58
C LEU A 111 15.09 -1.28 9.37
N MET A 112 15.17 -2.43 8.72
CA MET A 112 15.62 -3.68 9.35
C MET A 112 17.13 -3.71 9.60
N TYR A 113 17.92 -2.92 8.86
CA TYR A 113 19.36 -2.86 9.06
C TYR A 113 19.69 -2.02 10.30
N PRO A 114 20.39 -2.58 11.30
CA PRO A 114 20.64 -1.88 12.56
C PRO A 114 21.59 -0.70 12.37
N VAL A 115 21.33 0.39 13.10
CA VAL A 115 22.18 1.60 13.10
C VAL A 115 23.61 1.28 13.52
N ALA A 116 23.81 0.33 14.42
CA ALA A 116 25.14 -0.12 14.88
C ALA A 116 25.92 -0.91 13.79
N GLY A 117 25.30 -1.21 12.66
CA GLY A 117 25.89 -2.06 11.63
C GLY A 117 25.86 -3.55 11.98
N ILE A 118 26.27 -4.35 10.99
CA ILE A 118 26.38 -5.82 11.12
C ILE A 118 27.83 -6.19 10.78
N PRO A 119 28.57 -6.87 11.69
CA PRO A 119 29.93 -7.32 11.41
C PRO A 119 29.99 -8.22 10.16
N GLY A 120 30.85 -7.87 9.20
CA GLY A 120 31.01 -8.64 7.96
C GLY A 120 29.89 -8.51 6.93
N TYR A 121 28.95 -7.58 7.14
CA TYR A 121 27.88 -7.30 6.19
C TYR A 121 27.51 -5.81 6.25
N SER A 122 28.01 -5.04 5.33
CA SER A 122 27.84 -3.60 5.30
C SER A 122 26.42 -3.17 4.92
N ARG A 123 26.05 -1.93 5.27
CA ARG A 123 24.77 -1.34 4.82
C ARG A 123 24.67 -1.31 3.29
N ALA A 124 25.78 -1.08 2.58
CA ALA A 124 25.78 -1.05 1.12
C ALA A 124 25.45 -2.43 0.52
N GLU A 125 26.07 -3.51 1.06
CA GLU A 125 25.73 -4.89 0.66
C GLU A 125 24.28 -5.23 0.96
N PHE A 126 23.77 -4.81 2.12
CA PHE A 126 22.36 -4.99 2.48
C PHE A 126 21.42 -4.29 1.49
N LEU A 127 21.68 -3.02 1.16
CA LEU A 127 20.85 -2.27 0.23
C LEU A 127 20.87 -2.88 -1.19
N ASP A 128 22.03 -3.36 -1.64
CA ASP A 128 22.13 -4.05 -2.93
C ASP A 128 21.36 -5.38 -2.93
N ASP A 129 21.44 -6.17 -1.86
CA ASP A 129 20.62 -7.38 -1.67
C ASP A 129 19.13 -7.02 -1.67
N LEU A 130 18.71 -6.03 -0.90
CA LEU A 130 17.33 -5.58 -0.79
C LEU A 130 16.76 -5.16 -2.15
N LEU A 131 17.48 -4.34 -2.89
CA LEU A 131 17.05 -3.87 -4.21
C LEU A 131 16.92 -5.02 -5.23
N ARG A 132 17.81 -6.03 -5.18
CA ARG A 132 17.69 -7.23 -6.02
C ARG A 132 16.47 -8.07 -5.66
N GLU A 133 16.21 -8.27 -4.37
CA GLU A 133 15.05 -9.04 -3.90
C GLU A 133 13.74 -8.35 -4.28
N HIS A 134 13.65 -7.04 -4.08
CA HIS A 134 12.47 -6.25 -4.44
C HIS A 134 12.23 -6.23 -5.95
N GLU A 135 13.29 -6.02 -6.76
CA GLU A 135 13.18 -6.09 -8.23
C GLU A 135 12.63 -7.45 -8.67
N LYS A 136 13.19 -8.54 -8.12
CA LYS A 136 12.73 -9.90 -8.43
C LYS A 136 11.26 -10.09 -8.07
N GLU A 137 10.83 -9.62 -6.91
CA GLU A 137 9.44 -9.72 -6.47
C GLU A 137 8.48 -9.02 -7.42
N VAL A 138 8.76 -7.75 -7.73
CA VAL A 138 7.90 -6.96 -8.63
C VAL A 138 7.85 -7.57 -10.03
N ARG A 139 9.00 -7.99 -10.60
CA ARG A 139 9.04 -8.64 -11.92
C ARG A 139 8.26 -9.95 -11.94
N ASN A 140 8.37 -10.76 -10.89
CA ASN A 140 7.61 -12.00 -10.77
C ASN A 140 6.09 -11.69 -10.77
N CYS A 141 5.64 -10.71 -9.99
CA CYS A 141 4.24 -10.29 -9.98
C CYS A 141 3.75 -9.83 -11.36
N LEU A 142 4.54 -8.98 -12.05
CA LEU A 142 4.21 -8.51 -13.40
C LEU A 142 4.16 -9.66 -14.41
N THR A 143 5.11 -10.62 -14.34
CA THR A 143 5.18 -11.79 -15.21
C THR A 143 4.00 -12.75 -15.00
N LYS A 144 3.56 -12.91 -13.75
CA LYS A 144 2.35 -13.69 -13.40
C LYS A 144 1.04 -12.95 -13.70
N GLY A 145 1.11 -11.79 -14.34
CA GLY A 145 -0.05 -11.07 -14.84
C GLY A 145 -0.78 -10.23 -13.78
N ALA A 146 -0.09 -9.77 -12.73
CA ALA A 146 -0.65 -8.70 -11.91
C ALA A 146 -1.03 -7.52 -12.81
N HIS A 147 -2.22 -6.99 -12.68
CA HIS A 147 -2.66 -5.80 -13.41
C HIS A 147 -1.83 -4.59 -13.01
N VAL A 148 -1.65 -4.41 -11.71
CA VAL A 148 -0.77 -3.42 -11.08
C VAL A 148 -0.06 -4.07 -9.90
N VAL A 149 1.22 -3.76 -9.71
CA VAL A 149 1.95 -4.01 -8.47
C VAL A 149 2.00 -2.73 -7.67
N GLN A 150 1.42 -2.74 -6.47
CA GLN A 150 1.39 -1.60 -5.56
C GLN A 150 2.50 -1.71 -4.53
N ILE A 151 3.37 -0.72 -4.47
CA ILE A 151 4.39 -0.57 -3.42
C ILE A 151 3.77 0.17 -2.25
N ASP A 152 3.70 -0.45 -1.09
CA ASP A 152 3.16 0.16 0.12
C ASP A 152 4.25 1.01 0.80
N PHE A 153 4.17 2.32 0.60
CA PHE A 153 5.05 3.35 1.18
C PHE A 153 4.34 4.05 2.35
N THR A 154 3.92 3.28 3.34
CA THR A 154 3.16 3.78 4.49
C THR A 154 4.01 4.58 5.47
N GLU A 155 5.32 4.33 5.49
CA GLU A 155 6.29 5.03 6.35
C GLU A 155 6.61 6.46 5.87
N GLY A 156 6.22 6.87 4.66
CA GLY A 156 6.52 8.20 4.13
C GLY A 156 5.96 9.33 5.00
N ARG A 157 4.69 9.26 5.37
CA ARG A 157 4.06 10.24 6.28
C ARG A 157 4.58 10.12 7.71
N LEU A 158 4.94 8.90 8.14
CA LEU A 158 5.55 8.65 9.44
C LEU A 158 6.98 9.23 9.51
N ALA A 159 7.73 9.21 8.40
CA ALA A 159 9.07 9.78 8.34
C ALA A 159 9.09 11.27 8.72
N ILE A 160 8.12 12.06 8.25
CA ILE A 160 7.97 13.48 8.59
C ILE A 160 7.70 13.65 10.09
N LYS A 161 6.89 12.78 10.69
CA LYS A 161 6.60 12.81 12.12
C LYS A 161 7.83 12.52 12.98
N ILE A 162 8.69 11.61 12.53
CA ILE A 162 9.91 11.19 13.23
C ILE A 162 11.02 12.21 13.01
N ASP A 163 11.16 12.71 11.80
CA ASP A 163 12.18 13.65 11.38
C ASP A 163 11.58 14.82 10.58
N PRO A 164 11.20 15.91 11.30
CA PRO A 164 10.67 17.12 10.65
C PRO A 164 11.67 17.88 9.77
N SER A 165 12.98 17.51 9.77
CA SER A 165 13.96 18.10 8.84
C SER A 165 13.73 17.65 7.38
N GLY A 166 13.05 16.51 7.19
CA GLY A 166 12.81 15.90 5.91
C GLY A 166 13.96 15.03 5.37
N GLU A 167 15.09 14.94 6.07
CA GLU A 167 16.23 14.13 5.62
C GLU A 167 15.86 12.63 5.53
N LEU A 168 15.11 12.14 6.53
CA LEU A 168 14.65 10.76 6.54
C LEU A 168 13.70 10.48 5.36
N LEU A 169 12.73 11.38 5.10
CA LEU A 169 11.83 11.24 3.96
C LEU A 169 12.60 11.23 2.64
N ASN A 170 13.53 12.15 2.46
CA ASN A 170 14.36 12.22 1.25
C ASN A 170 15.14 10.93 1.04
N SER A 171 15.73 10.37 2.10
CA SER A 171 16.45 9.09 2.01
C SER A 171 15.53 7.92 1.60
N PHE A 172 14.27 7.93 1.99
CA PHE A 172 13.27 6.94 1.58
C PHE A 172 12.88 7.11 0.12
N ILE A 173 12.65 8.35 -0.33
CA ILE A 173 12.36 8.65 -1.74
C ILE A 173 13.52 8.21 -2.64
N GLU A 174 14.75 8.53 -2.27
CA GLU A 174 15.95 8.11 -3.00
C GLU A 174 16.05 6.58 -3.11
N LEU A 175 15.88 5.86 -2.00
CA LEU A 175 15.95 4.39 -1.99
C LEU A 175 14.86 3.76 -2.85
N ASN A 176 13.63 4.26 -2.76
CA ASN A 176 12.51 3.77 -3.56
C ASN A 176 12.73 4.08 -5.06
N ASN A 177 13.29 5.24 -5.41
CA ASN A 177 13.65 5.55 -6.79
C ASN A 177 14.80 4.68 -7.32
N LEU A 178 15.78 4.32 -6.49
CA LEU A 178 16.80 3.32 -6.89
C LEU A 178 16.18 1.96 -7.23
N ALA A 179 15.10 1.57 -6.55
CA ALA A 179 14.36 0.36 -6.91
C ALA A 179 13.56 0.56 -8.21
N LEU A 180 12.84 1.68 -8.35
CA LEU A 180 12.02 1.99 -9.53
C LEU A 180 12.86 2.15 -10.79
N ALA A 181 14.08 2.71 -10.71
CA ALA A 181 15.00 2.85 -11.82
C ALA A 181 15.44 1.52 -12.49
N ARG A 182 15.09 0.39 -11.88
CA ARG A 182 15.38 -0.94 -12.43
C ARG A 182 14.32 -1.43 -13.43
N PHE A 183 13.21 -0.69 -13.59
CA PHE A 183 12.09 -1.06 -14.44
C PHE A 183 12.02 -0.20 -15.70
N THR A 184 11.47 -0.76 -16.77
CA THR A 184 11.25 -0.01 -18.02
C THR A 184 10.07 0.97 -17.86
N PRO A 185 9.96 2.01 -18.73
CA PRO A 185 8.82 2.91 -18.71
C PRO A 185 7.47 2.19 -18.81
N GLU A 186 7.38 1.11 -19.58
CA GLU A 186 6.16 0.31 -19.74
C GLU A 186 5.82 -0.46 -18.46
N GLU A 187 6.84 -1.00 -17.76
CA GLU A 187 6.66 -1.67 -16.47
C GLU A 187 6.22 -0.65 -15.41
N LEU A 188 6.82 0.55 -15.38
CA LEU A 188 6.47 1.61 -14.43
C LEU A 188 5.00 2.04 -14.54
N GLN A 189 4.37 1.98 -15.73
CA GLN A 189 2.93 2.21 -15.90
C GLN A 189 2.06 1.16 -15.18
N ARG A 190 2.63 0.03 -14.79
CA ARG A 190 1.97 -1.03 -14.02
C ARG A 190 2.48 -1.12 -12.58
N ILE A 191 3.29 -0.17 -12.16
CA ILE A 191 3.75 -0.03 -10.77
C ILE A 191 3.09 1.18 -10.16
N GLY A 192 2.60 1.04 -8.94
CA GLY A 192 2.00 2.13 -8.19
C GLY A 192 2.57 2.23 -6.79
N VAL A 193 2.40 3.39 -6.17
CA VAL A 193 2.81 3.66 -4.79
C VAL A 193 1.61 4.05 -3.96
N HIS A 194 1.42 3.39 -2.81
CA HIS A 194 0.40 3.74 -1.84
C HIS A 194 1.00 4.45 -0.64
N THR A 195 0.34 5.49 -0.19
CA THR A 195 0.67 6.19 1.06
C THR A 195 -0.60 6.60 1.81
N CYS A 196 -0.59 6.44 3.13
CA CYS A 196 -1.70 6.75 4.01
C CYS A 196 -1.22 7.15 5.42
N PRO A 197 -2.12 7.64 6.30
CA PRO A 197 -1.81 7.92 7.70
C PRO A 197 -1.91 6.69 8.62
N GLY A 198 -2.14 5.52 8.06
CA GLY A 198 -2.56 4.29 8.72
C GLY A 198 -3.98 3.90 8.31
N ALA A 199 -4.33 2.61 8.42
CA ALA A 199 -5.54 2.03 7.87
C ALA A 199 -6.82 2.47 8.60
N ASP A 200 -7.09 1.81 9.70
CA ASP A 200 -8.24 2.06 10.55
C ASP A 200 -7.80 2.62 11.92
N ARG A 201 -8.70 2.58 12.91
CA ARG A 201 -8.40 3.11 14.26
C ARG A 201 -7.25 2.40 14.95
N ASP A 202 -7.12 1.08 14.73
CA ASP A 202 -6.08 0.27 15.37
C ASP A 202 -4.71 0.56 14.77
N SER A 203 -4.67 0.94 13.50
CA SER A 203 -3.43 1.10 12.72
C SER A 203 -3.09 2.54 12.32
N THR A 204 -3.77 3.53 12.91
CA THR A 204 -3.45 4.95 12.68
C THR A 204 -2.13 5.35 13.34
N HIS A 205 -1.23 6.01 12.59
CA HIS A 205 0.08 6.43 13.08
C HIS A 205 0.45 7.89 12.80
N SER A 206 -0.01 8.49 11.71
CA SER A 206 0.43 9.81 11.26
C SER A 206 -0.68 10.70 10.68
N ALA A 207 -1.93 10.50 11.11
CA ALA A 207 -3.07 11.35 10.71
C ALA A 207 -2.96 12.80 11.20
N ASP A 208 -2.08 13.07 12.18
CA ASP A 208 -1.74 14.37 12.73
C ASP A 208 -0.68 15.13 11.90
N VAL A 209 -0.01 14.48 10.95
CA VAL A 209 0.98 15.11 10.06
C VAL A 209 0.27 15.82 8.90
N ASP A 210 0.70 17.03 8.56
CA ASP A 210 0.20 17.75 7.39
C ASP A 210 0.61 17.01 6.11
N TYR A 211 -0.39 16.53 5.37
CA TYR A 211 -0.15 15.76 4.15
C TYR A 211 0.55 16.58 3.05
N ALA A 212 0.41 17.91 3.10
CA ALA A 212 1.10 18.83 2.19
C ALA A 212 2.64 18.72 2.27
N GLU A 213 3.18 18.27 3.40
CA GLU A 213 4.63 18.11 3.58
C GLU A 213 5.16 16.85 2.86
N LEU A 214 4.33 15.82 2.67
CA LEU A 214 4.72 14.60 1.96
C LEU A 214 4.55 14.71 0.44
N LEU A 215 3.43 15.27 -0.01
CA LEU A 215 2.98 15.15 -1.40
C LEU A 215 4.00 15.63 -2.45
N PRO A 216 4.73 16.76 -2.26
CA PRO A 216 5.75 17.16 -3.23
C PRO A 216 6.79 16.07 -3.47
N SER A 217 7.36 15.53 -2.39
CA SER A 217 8.38 14.47 -2.48
C SER A 217 7.79 13.13 -2.96
N LEU A 218 6.53 12.84 -2.63
CA LEU A 218 5.86 11.63 -3.11
C LEU A 218 5.82 11.57 -4.64
N PHE A 219 5.45 12.68 -5.30
CA PHE A 219 5.37 12.74 -6.76
C PHE A 219 6.74 12.80 -7.47
N GLU A 220 7.84 12.86 -6.73
CA GLU A 220 9.19 12.65 -7.27
C GLU A 220 9.50 11.18 -7.52
N LEU A 221 8.72 10.26 -6.96
CA LEU A 221 8.84 8.83 -7.26
C LEU A 221 8.50 8.56 -8.74
N ASP A 222 9.31 7.71 -9.37
CA ASP A 222 9.17 7.37 -10.79
C ASP A 222 8.17 6.21 -11.02
N ALA A 223 7.06 6.23 -10.30
CA ALA A 223 5.95 5.27 -10.47
C ALA A 223 4.86 5.84 -11.40
N GLY A 224 4.17 4.95 -12.11
CA GLY A 224 3.07 5.35 -13.01
C GLY A 224 1.74 5.61 -12.30
N ASN A 225 1.55 5.08 -11.07
CA ASN A 225 0.29 5.20 -10.35
C ASN A 225 0.53 5.58 -8.88
N PHE A 226 -0.32 6.47 -8.35
CA PHE A 226 -0.28 6.90 -6.95
C PHE A 226 -1.63 6.67 -6.30
N TYR A 227 -1.65 5.99 -5.16
CA TYR A 227 -2.85 5.74 -4.35
C TYR A 227 -2.71 6.57 -3.09
N VAL A 228 -3.46 7.70 -3.02
CA VAL A 228 -3.29 8.70 -1.98
C VAL A 228 -4.54 8.84 -1.11
N ALA A 229 -4.36 8.82 0.20
CA ALA A 229 -5.45 9.08 1.14
C ALA A 229 -5.94 10.52 0.96
N LEU A 230 -7.26 10.72 0.89
CA LEU A 230 -7.87 12.04 0.75
C LEU A 230 -9.22 12.16 1.46
N ALA A 231 -9.97 11.06 1.61
CA ALA A 231 -11.31 11.10 2.21
C ALA A 231 -11.27 11.58 3.66
N GLY A 232 -10.25 11.20 4.41
CA GLY A 232 -10.03 11.62 5.79
C GLY A 232 -9.34 12.98 5.98
N GLU A 233 -8.90 13.64 4.89
CA GLU A 233 -8.19 14.92 4.99
C GLU A 233 -9.15 16.09 5.27
N LYS A 234 -8.75 16.97 6.21
CA LYS A 234 -9.55 18.13 6.63
C LYS A 234 -9.71 19.19 5.54
N ASP A 235 -8.65 19.44 4.78
CA ASP A 235 -8.62 20.41 3.67
C ASP A 235 -8.30 19.68 2.36
N ARG A 236 -9.29 18.99 1.82
CA ARG A 236 -9.19 18.23 0.58
C ARG A 236 -8.84 19.10 -0.62
N THR A 237 -9.42 20.30 -0.67
CA THR A 237 -9.16 21.26 -1.75
C THR A 237 -7.68 21.66 -1.78
N ARG A 238 -7.04 21.89 -0.64
CA ARG A 238 -5.61 22.18 -0.56
C ARG A 238 -4.78 20.99 -1.07
N VAL A 239 -5.11 19.77 -0.64
CA VAL A 239 -4.43 18.54 -1.09
C VAL A 239 -4.57 18.38 -2.61
N LEU A 240 -5.76 18.56 -3.18
CA LEU A 240 -6.00 18.46 -4.62
C LEU A 240 -5.18 19.50 -5.42
N LYS A 241 -5.03 20.73 -4.91
CA LYS A 241 -4.18 21.75 -5.54
C LYS A 241 -2.71 21.34 -5.57
N ILE A 242 -2.21 20.72 -4.49
CA ILE A 242 -0.83 20.24 -4.43
C ILE A 242 -0.64 19.05 -5.39
N ILE A 243 -1.57 18.11 -5.43
CA ILE A 243 -1.55 17.02 -6.41
C ILE A 243 -1.47 17.61 -7.83
N ARG A 244 -2.35 18.55 -8.19
CA ARG A 244 -2.33 19.21 -9.49
C ARG A 244 -0.99 19.84 -9.84
N GLN A 245 -0.31 20.41 -8.85
CA GLN A 245 0.97 21.11 -9.04
C GLN A 245 2.13 20.14 -9.30
N HIS A 246 2.11 18.93 -8.70
CA HIS A 246 3.23 18.01 -8.69
C HIS A 246 3.03 16.75 -9.55
N LEU A 247 1.79 16.41 -9.90
CA LEU A 247 1.47 15.26 -10.74
C LEU A 247 2.08 15.46 -12.15
N LYS A 248 2.93 14.51 -12.58
CA LYS A 248 3.57 14.52 -13.89
C LYS A 248 2.60 13.99 -14.98
N PRO A 249 2.78 14.36 -16.27
CA PRO A 249 1.87 13.94 -17.35
C PRO A 249 1.72 12.43 -17.52
N GLU A 250 2.77 11.66 -17.23
CA GLU A 250 2.78 10.19 -17.34
C GLU A 250 2.22 9.47 -16.11
N GLN A 251 1.93 10.20 -15.03
CA GLN A 251 1.45 9.64 -13.77
C GLN A 251 -0.08 9.68 -13.69
N ARG A 252 -0.65 8.72 -12.98
CA ARG A 252 -2.06 8.68 -12.58
C ARG A 252 -2.16 8.73 -11.08
N VAL A 253 -3.19 9.39 -10.58
CA VAL A 253 -3.49 9.44 -9.15
C VAL A 253 -4.87 8.86 -8.87
N PHE A 254 -4.91 7.91 -7.96
CA PHE A 254 -6.13 7.33 -7.41
C PHE A 254 -6.36 7.97 -6.05
N ILE A 255 -7.35 8.84 -5.99
CA ILE A 255 -7.69 9.56 -4.75
C ILE A 255 -8.54 8.70 -3.83
N GLY A 256 -8.26 8.74 -2.55
CA GLY A 256 -9.10 8.14 -1.52
C GLY A 256 -10.43 8.87 -1.43
N VAL A 257 -11.52 8.13 -1.60
CA VAL A 257 -12.89 8.63 -1.48
C VAL A 257 -13.67 7.97 -0.36
N VAL A 258 -13.06 6.99 0.29
CA VAL A 258 -13.56 6.26 1.46
C VAL A 258 -12.48 6.27 2.54
N ALA A 259 -12.87 6.59 3.79
CA ALA A 259 -11.97 6.64 4.94
C ALA A 259 -12.16 5.40 5.85
N PRO A 260 -11.23 4.43 5.88
CA PRO A 260 -11.31 3.29 6.80
C PRO A 260 -11.37 3.67 8.28
N ILE A 261 -10.76 4.80 8.65
CA ILE A 261 -10.77 5.34 10.03
C ILE A 261 -12.18 5.73 10.48
N ASP A 262 -13.04 6.21 9.56
CA ASP A 262 -14.44 6.54 9.86
C ASP A 262 -15.28 5.25 9.89
N PRO A 263 -15.93 4.90 11.02
CA PRO A 263 -16.78 3.70 11.09
C PRO A 263 -18.08 3.83 10.26
N ARG A 264 -18.44 5.04 9.85
CA ARG A 264 -19.61 5.30 9.02
C ARG A 264 -19.33 4.84 7.58
N ILE A 265 -20.32 4.24 6.95
CA ILE A 265 -20.30 3.94 5.52
C ILE A 265 -20.68 5.22 4.79
N GLU A 266 -19.82 5.68 3.90
CA GLU A 266 -20.09 6.83 3.01
C GLU A 266 -21.22 6.49 2.04
N THR A 267 -22.06 7.48 1.68
CA THR A 267 -23.07 7.26 0.65
C THR A 267 -22.45 7.38 -0.76
N PRO A 268 -23.04 6.72 -1.78
CA PRO A 268 -22.60 6.88 -3.16
C PRO A 268 -22.59 8.34 -3.64
N GLU A 269 -23.56 9.15 -3.19
CA GLU A 269 -23.64 10.57 -3.55
C GLU A 269 -22.49 11.40 -2.93
N GLU A 270 -22.13 11.13 -1.66
CA GLU A 270 -20.97 11.76 -1.03
C GLU A 270 -19.70 11.43 -1.80
N ILE A 271 -19.56 10.19 -2.24
CA ILE A 271 -18.39 9.73 -3.01
C ILE A 271 -18.37 10.37 -4.39
N ARG A 272 -19.52 10.41 -5.10
CA ARG A 272 -19.67 11.16 -6.36
C ARG A 272 -19.19 12.60 -6.20
N ASP A 273 -19.69 13.32 -5.20
CA ASP A 273 -19.36 14.73 -4.98
C ASP A 273 -17.85 14.92 -4.72
N ARG A 274 -17.21 13.99 -4.01
CA ARG A 274 -15.75 13.97 -3.80
C ARG A 274 -14.98 13.77 -5.11
N ILE A 275 -15.47 12.96 -6.01
CA ILE A 275 -14.86 12.72 -7.34
C ILE A 275 -15.03 13.93 -8.23
N LEU A 276 -16.23 14.51 -8.28
CA LEU A 276 -16.51 15.73 -9.05
C LEU A 276 -15.67 16.92 -8.54
N GLU A 277 -15.44 17.03 -7.23
CA GLU A 277 -14.51 18.01 -6.68
C GLU A 277 -13.10 17.79 -7.25
N ALA A 278 -12.61 16.55 -7.22
CA ALA A 278 -11.26 16.23 -7.68
C ALA A 278 -11.08 16.45 -9.19
N ALA A 279 -12.09 16.17 -10.00
CA ALA A 279 -12.10 16.38 -11.45
C ALA A 279 -11.94 17.86 -11.85
N ARG A 280 -12.17 18.81 -10.94
CA ARG A 280 -11.88 20.23 -11.16
C ARG A 280 -10.38 20.57 -11.14
N TYR A 281 -9.56 19.69 -10.57
CA TYR A 281 -8.13 19.90 -10.37
C TYR A 281 -7.27 18.91 -11.17
N ILE A 282 -7.72 17.67 -11.34
CA ILE A 282 -6.96 16.58 -11.93
C ILE A 282 -7.61 16.20 -13.26
N PRO A 283 -6.85 16.12 -14.37
CA PRO A 283 -7.36 15.63 -15.64
C PRO A 283 -7.99 14.24 -15.52
N LEU A 284 -9.12 14.01 -16.19
CA LEU A 284 -9.87 12.74 -16.06
C LEU A 284 -9.05 11.51 -16.47
N GLU A 285 -8.17 11.66 -17.46
CA GLU A 285 -7.27 10.61 -17.92
C GLU A 285 -6.19 10.22 -16.88
N GLN A 286 -5.97 11.08 -15.88
CA GLN A 286 -5.03 10.86 -14.79
C GLN A 286 -5.74 10.54 -13.45
N LEU A 287 -7.08 10.63 -13.40
CA LEU A 287 -7.86 10.51 -12.17
C LEU A 287 -8.45 9.10 -12.02
N GLY A 288 -8.24 8.48 -10.87
CA GLY A 288 -8.92 7.27 -10.44
C GLY A 288 -9.40 7.38 -8.99
N THR A 289 -10.07 6.34 -8.50
CA THR A 289 -10.62 6.28 -7.14
C THR A 289 -10.07 5.09 -6.36
N THR A 290 -9.86 5.28 -5.05
CA THR A 290 -9.44 4.22 -4.14
C THR A 290 -10.06 4.46 -2.74
N ASP A 291 -9.86 3.53 -1.84
CA ASP A 291 -10.02 3.75 -0.40
C ASP A 291 -8.75 4.43 0.13
N ASP A 292 -8.84 5.20 1.20
CA ASP A 292 -7.69 5.93 1.77
C ASP A 292 -6.55 4.98 2.18
N CYS A 293 -6.90 3.77 2.61
CA CYS A 293 -5.98 2.69 2.99
C CYS A 293 -6.68 1.34 2.88
N GLY A 294 -5.95 0.23 3.13
CA GLY A 294 -6.54 -1.08 3.38
C GLY A 294 -7.31 -1.11 4.70
N PHE A 295 -8.08 -2.16 4.92
CA PHE A 295 -8.81 -2.41 6.17
C PHE A 295 -8.07 -3.48 6.97
N SER A 296 -7.92 -3.26 8.29
CA SER A 296 -7.34 -4.24 9.24
C SER A 296 -6.03 -4.89 8.75
N PRO A 297 -4.94 -4.11 8.57
CA PRO A 297 -3.69 -4.59 7.96
C PRO A 297 -2.86 -5.51 8.86
N PHE A 298 -3.23 -5.65 10.14
CA PHE A 298 -2.58 -6.55 11.09
C PHE A 298 -3.59 -7.57 11.63
N SER A 299 -3.12 -8.75 11.96
CA SER A 299 -3.96 -9.88 12.39
C SER A 299 -4.76 -9.64 13.69
N ASP A 300 -4.37 -8.64 14.47
CA ASP A 300 -5.01 -8.22 15.73
C ASP A 300 -5.81 -6.91 15.61
N ASP A 301 -5.93 -6.34 14.42
CA ASP A 301 -6.78 -5.19 14.17
C ASP A 301 -8.25 -5.64 14.13
N THR A 302 -9.11 -5.02 14.94
CA THR A 302 -10.51 -5.40 15.12
C THR A 302 -11.50 -4.26 15.01
N SER A 303 -11.03 -3.04 14.71
CA SER A 303 -11.88 -1.84 14.70
C SER A 303 -12.82 -1.74 13.50
N THR A 304 -12.55 -2.48 12.42
CA THR A 304 -13.38 -2.50 11.21
C THR A 304 -13.83 -3.92 10.88
N SER A 305 -15.14 -4.17 10.87
CA SER A 305 -15.68 -5.46 10.48
C SER A 305 -15.59 -5.68 8.96
N ARG A 306 -15.55 -6.96 8.55
CA ARG A 306 -15.56 -7.36 7.14
C ARG A 306 -16.76 -6.79 6.39
N GLU A 307 -17.95 -6.83 7.01
CA GLU A 307 -19.18 -6.32 6.42
C GLU A 307 -19.09 -4.80 6.17
N THR A 308 -18.56 -4.05 7.14
CA THR A 308 -18.31 -2.61 7.01
C THR A 308 -17.33 -2.32 5.88
N ALA A 309 -16.22 -3.07 5.81
CA ALA A 309 -15.20 -2.89 4.76
C ALA A 309 -15.81 -3.08 3.36
N PHE A 310 -16.53 -4.19 3.12
CA PHE A 310 -17.16 -4.44 1.81
C PHE A 310 -18.33 -3.50 1.49
N ALA A 311 -19.08 -3.05 2.49
CA ALA A 311 -20.11 -2.02 2.28
C ALA A 311 -19.50 -0.69 1.82
N LYS A 312 -18.37 -0.27 2.41
CA LYS A 312 -17.62 0.92 1.99
C LYS A 312 -17.06 0.77 0.56
N ILE A 313 -16.50 -0.38 0.21
CA ILE A 313 -15.98 -0.65 -1.14
C ILE A 313 -17.13 -0.61 -2.17
N ARG A 314 -18.29 -1.17 -1.85
CA ARG A 314 -19.49 -1.11 -2.71
C ARG A 314 -19.93 0.33 -2.93
N ALA A 315 -20.04 1.13 -1.86
CA ALA A 315 -20.39 2.55 -1.96
C ALA A 315 -19.38 3.32 -2.85
N ARG A 316 -18.06 2.99 -2.76
CA ARG A 316 -17.04 3.56 -3.65
C ARG A 316 -17.31 3.25 -5.13
N VAL A 317 -17.64 1.99 -5.44
CA VAL A 317 -17.92 1.58 -6.83
C VAL A 317 -19.16 2.29 -7.36
N GLU A 318 -20.25 2.31 -6.57
CA GLU A 318 -21.51 2.97 -6.93
C GLU A 318 -21.32 4.48 -7.11
N GLY A 319 -20.64 5.15 -6.17
CA GLY A 319 -20.37 6.58 -6.26
C GLY A 319 -19.44 6.94 -7.43
N THR A 320 -18.50 6.04 -7.78
CA THR A 320 -17.65 6.22 -8.98
C THR A 320 -18.49 6.12 -10.26
N ALA A 321 -19.46 5.21 -10.32
CA ALA A 321 -20.37 5.11 -11.45
C ALA A 321 -21.24 6.38 -11.61
N LEU A 322 -21.82 6.87 -10.51
CA LEU A 322 -22.61 8.13 -10.50
C LEU A 322 -21.78 9.32 -10.98
N ALA A 323 -20.52 9.43 -10.55
CA ALA A 323 -19.63 10.50 -11.01
C ALA A 323 -19.31 10.38 -12.52
N ALA A 324 -19.09 9.16 -13.01
CA ALA A 324 -18.82 8.92 -14.42
C ALA A 324 -20.02 9.27 -15.33
N GLU A 325 -21.25 8.97 -14.90
CA GLU A 325 -22.49 9.36 -15.58
C GLU A 325 -22.59 10.89 -15.66
N GLU A 326 -22.41 11.60 -14.55
CA GLU A 326 -22.52 13.07 -14.50
C GLU A 326 -21.43 13.77 -15.33
N ILE A 327 -20.20 13.21 -15.38
CA ILE A 327 -19.11 13.73 -16.23
C ILE A 327 -19.37 13.44 -17.72
N GLY A 328 -19.99 12.29 -18.04
CA GLY A 328 -20.27 11.89 -19.41
C GLY A 328 -21.45 12.62 -20.05
N ASP A 329 -22.39 13.13 -19.25
CA ASP A 329 -23.56 13.88 -19.68
C ASP A 329 -23.27 15.40 -19.88
N GLY A 330 -22.09 15.91 -19.51
CA GLY A 330 -21.64 17.30 -19.63
C GLY A 330 -20.70 17.49 -20.80
#